data_908fd7d996a4be1d1f0391070319eaad
#
_entry.id   908fd7d996a4be1d1f0391070319eaad
#
_cell.length_a   1.000
_cell.length_b   1.000
_cell.length_c   1.000
_cell.angle_alpha   90.00
_cell.angle_beta   90.00
_cell.angle_gamma   90.00
#
_symmetry.space_group_name_H-M   'P 1'
#
loop_
_entity.id
_entity.type
_entity.pdbx_description
1 polymer ?
#
loop_
_entity_poly.entity_id
_entity_poly.type
_entity_poly.pdbx_seq_one_letter_code
_entity_poly.pdbx_strand_id
1 'polypeptide(L)'
;MKSVNQSGFTLLEAMVAIVVLSMSLFASYSWIDVSVQSLARSERILSQEWLVAEFLERMAVVDLLEVQSGEMEVGDYELDWSAKPFETREGRTKIGYEGLYRHSLFDIEAVVLQRGQFVSEFRTRFVSSKRVREPRYDL
;
A
#
# COMPACT_ATOMS: atom_id res chain seq x y z
N MET A 1 -33.14 -57.86 -37.45
CA MET A 1 -33.22 -56.41 -37.25
C MET A 1 -33.43 -56.18 -35.77
N LYS A 2 -32.44 -55.62 -35.09
CA LYS A 2 -32.56 -55.20 -33.68
C LYS A 2 -33.25 -53.85 -33.64
N SER A 3 -34.43 -53.76 -33.05
CA SER A 3 -35.12 -52.54 -32.76
C SER A 3 -34.34 -51.79 -31.69
N VAL A 4 -33.78 -50.62 -32.03
CA VAL A 4 -33.21 -49.70 -31.07
C VAL A 4 -34.36 -48.98 -30.35
N ASN A 5 -34.57 -49.31 -29.06
CA ASN A 5 -35.51 -48.59 -28.22
C ASN A 5 -35.01 -47.12 -28.09
N GLN A 6 -35.65 -46.23 -28.80
CA GLN A 6 -35.54 -44.80 -28.56
C GLN A 6 -36.40 -44.47 -27.34
N SER A 7 -35.78 -44.44 -26.15
CA SER A 7 -36.40 -43.86 -24.97
C SER A 7 -36.36 -42.33 -25.12
N GLY A 8 -37.54 -41.74 -25.32
CA GLY A 8 -37.66 -40.28 -25.36
C GLY A 8 -37.30 -39.66 -24.00
N PHE A 9 -36.64 -38.48 -24.05
CA PHE A 9 -36.30 -37.66 -22.88
C PHE A 9 -37.59 -37.40 -22.08
N THR A 10 -37.60 -37.74 -20.80
CA THR A 10 -38.75 -37.47 -19.95
C THR A 10 -38.79 -36.01 -19.56
N LEU A 11 -39.98 -35.43 -19.38
CA LEU A 11 -40.16 -34.01 -18.97
C LEU A 11 -39.47 -33.76 -17.63
N LEU A 12 -39.45 -34.75 -16.75
CA LEU A 12 -38.73 -34.69 -15.47
C LEU A 12 -37.22 -34.53 -15.66
N GLU A 13 -36.62 -35.26 -16.59
CA GLU A 13 -35.20 -35.24 -16.90
C GLU A 13 -34.75 -33.87 -17.46
N ALA A 14 -35.59 -33.26 -18.31
CA ALA A 14 -35.37 -31.91 -18.82
C ALA A 14 -35.46 -30.88 -17.69
N MET A 15 -36.39 -30.99 -16.75
CA MET A 15 -36.49 -30.11 -15.60
C MET A 15 -35.25 -30.21 -14.69
N VAL A 16 -34.79 -31.42 -14.40
CA VAL A 16 -33.58 -31.65 -13.59
C VAL A 16 -32.37 -31.09 -14.30
N ALA A 17 -32.21 -31.28 -15.61
CA ALA A 17 -31.10 -30.73 -16.38
C ALA A 17 -31.04 -29.17 -16.31
N ILE A 18 -32.20 -28.51 -16.42
CA ILE A 18 -32.27 -27.04 -16.31
C ILE A 18 -31.89 -26.57 -14.91
N VAL A 19 -32.32 -27.27 -13.87
CA VAL A 19 -31.95 -26.89 -12.48
C VAL A 19 -30.45 -27.05 -12.27
N VAL A 20 -29.86 -28.17 -12.70
CA VAL A 20 -28.40 -28.38 -12.58
C VAL A 20 -27.61 -27.34 -13.38
N LEU A 21 -28.05 -27.01 -14.60
CA LEU A 21 -27.43 -25.99 -15.43
C LEU A 21 -27.51 -24.62 -14.77
N SER A 22 -28.68 -24.25 -14.21
CA SER A 22 -28.87 -22.97 -13.52
C SER A 22 -27.98 -22.86 -12.29
N MET A 23 -27.84 -23.91 -11.49
CA MET A 23 -26.91 -23.92 -10.33
C MET A 23 -25.46 -23.77 -10.76
N SER A 24 -25.05 -24.42 -11.83
CA SER A 24 -23.70 -24.35 -12.38
C SER A 24 -23.39 -22.94 -12.89
N LEU A 25 -24.32 -22.30 -13.58
CA LEU A 25 -24.21 -20.93 -14.04
C LEU A 25 -24.11 -19.96 -12.85
N PHE A 26 -24.95 -20.12 -11.83
CA PHE A 26 -24.92 -19.28 -10.64
C PHE A 26 -23.58 -19.38 -9.90
N ALA A 27 -23.07 -20.60 -9.73
CA ALA A 27 -21.76 -20.83 -9.12
C ALA A 27 -20.62 -20.15 -9.92
N SER A 28 -20.68 -20.24 -11.25
CA SER A 28 -19.70 -19.60 -12.13
C SER A 28 -19.76 -18.07 -12.04
N TYR A 29 -20.94 -17.49 -11.99
CA TYR A 29 -21.15 -16.06 -11.81
C TYR A 29 -20.56 -15.56 -10.47
N SER A 30 -20.85 -16.27 -9.39
CA SER A 30 -20.33 -15.93 -8.06
C SER A 30 -18.81 -15.95 -8.02
N TRP A 31 -18.19 -16.89 -8.70
CA TRP A 31 -16.73 -17.00 -8.78
C TRP A 31 -16.09 -15.84 -9.56
N ILE A 32 -16.72 -15.43 -10.67
CA ILE A 32 -16.26 -14.28 -11.45
C ILE A 32 -16.33 -12.99 -10.63
N ASP A 33 -17.45 -12.78 -9.91
CA ASP A 33 -17.64 -11.57 -9.09
C ASP A 33 -16.59 -11.47 -7.99
N VAL A 34 -16.29 -12.55 -7.27
CA VAL A 34 -15.22 -12.61 -6.28
C VAL A 34 -13.85 -12.32 -6.90
N SER A 35 -13.59 -12.84 -8.09
CA SER A 35 -12.32 -12.64 -8.79
C SER A 35 -12.12 -11.18 -9.19
N VAL A 36 -13.15 -10.53 -9.71
CA VAL A 36 -13.11 -9.09 -10.10
C VAL A 36 -12.91 -8.20 -8.87
N GLN A 37 -13.62 -8.46 -7.77
CA GLN A 37 -13.46 -7.71 -6.52
C GLN A 37 -12.06 -7.89 -5.93
N SER A 38 -11.50 -9.09 -6.00
CA SER A 38 -10.13 -9.40 -5.55
C SER A 38 -9.09 -8.61 -6.37
N LEU A 39 -9.26 -8.55 -7.70
CA LEU A 39 -8.37 -7.80 -8.58
C LEU A 39 -8.41 -6.29 -8.27
N ALA A 40 -9.60 -5.71 -8.15
CA ALA A 40 -9.77 -4.30 -7.81
C ALA A 40 -9.16 -3.94 -6.43
N ARG A 41 -9.22 -4.87 -5.47
CA ARG A 41 -8.58 -4.71 -4.17
C ARG A 41 -7.06 -4.74 -4.28
N SER A 42 -6.52 -5.64 -5.09
CA SER A 42 -5.07 -5.75 -5.31
C SER A 42 -4.50 -4.51 -5.99
N GLU A 43 -5.19 -3.94 -6.97
CA GLU A 43 -4.77 -2.69 -7.63
C GLU A 43 -4.71 -1.52 -6.64
N ARG A 44 -5.68 -1.40 -5.73
CA ARG A 44 -5.67 -0.36 -4.69
C ARG A 44 -4.51 -0.51 -3.73
N ILE A 45 -4.20 -1.73 -3.31
CA ILE A 45 -3.07 -2.00 -2.40
C ILE A 45 -1.75 -1.63 -3.07
N LEU A 46 -1.54 -2.07 -4.31
CA LEU A 46 -0.32 -1.79 -5.07
C LEU A 46 -0.12 -0.28 -5.32
N SER A 47 -1.20 0.46 -5.60
CA SER A 47 -1.11 1.91 -5.79
C SER A 47 -0.76 2.63 -4.49
N GLN A 48 -1.24 2.17 -3.35
CA GLN A 48 -0.90 2.74 -2.04
C GLN A 48 0.55 2.44 -1.64
N GLU A 49 1.04 1.23 -1.86
CA GLU A 49 2.43 0.86 -1.57
C GLU A 49 3.42 1.69 -2.40
N TRP A 50 3.15 1.85 -3.69
CA TRP A 50 3.96 2.69 -4.55
C TRP A 50 3.98 4.14 -4.08
N LEU A 51 2.82 4.69 -3.73
CA LEU A 51 2.68 6.07 -3.27
C LEU A 51 3.49 6.32 -1.99
N VAL A 52 3.42 5.41 -1.03
CA VAL A 52 4.18 5.49 0.22
C VAL A 52 5.69 5.40 -0.05
N ALA A 53 6.12 4.50 -0.94
CA ALA A 53 7.52 4.34 -1.30
C ALA A 53 8.09 5.61 -1.94
N GLU A 54 7.40 6.18 -2.93
CA GLU A 54 7.77 7.42 -3.60
C GLU A 54 7.79 8.61 -2.63
N PHE A 55 6.79 8.69 -1.74
CA PHE A 55 6.76 9.70 -0.69
C PHE A 55 7.98 9.62 0.23
N LEU A 56 8.34 8.42 0.70
CA LEU A 56 9.50 8.22 1.57
C LEU A 56 10.82 8.57 0.88
N GLU A 57 10.95 8.26 -0.40
CA GLU A 57 12.13 8.64 -1.18
C GLU A 57 12.30 10.16 -1.25
N ARG A 58 11.22 10.89 -1.48
CA ARG A 58 11.24 12.35 -1.49
C ARG A 58 11.47 12.94 -0.10
N MET A 59 10.92 12.32 0.94
CA MET A 59 11.16 12.73 2.32
C MET A 59 12.61 12.56 2.76
N ALA A 60 13.38 11.68 2.12
CA ALA A 60 14.80 11.50 2.43
C ALA A 60 15.66 12.75 2.14
N VAL A 61 15.18 13.64 1.29
CA VAL A 61 15.88 14.90 0.93
C VAL A 61 15.41 16.08 1.79
N VAL A 62 14.30 15.94 2.52
CA VAL A 62 13.72 16.99 3.37
C VAL A 62 14.42 17.02 4.73
N ASP A 63 14.91 18.19 5.16
CA ASP A 63 15.43 18.36 6.52
C ASP A 63 14.26 18.52 7.51
N LEU A 64 13.83 17.40 8.10
CA LEU A 64 12.72 17.35 9.05
C LEU A 64 13.00 18.09 10.38
N LEU A 65 14.23 18.52 10.62
CA LEU A 65 14.55 19.37 11.76
C LEU A 65 14.14 20.83 11.51
N GLU A 66 14.09 21.23 10.26
CA GLU A 66 13.73 22.59 9.84
C GLU A 66 12.28 22.69 9.37
N VAL A 67 11.82 21.66 8.61
CA VAL A 67 10.49 21.63 8.01
C VAL A 67 9.71 20.44 8.58
N GLN A 68 8.68 20.74 9.35
CA GLN A 68 7.88 19.71 10.03
C GLN A 68 6.50 19.46 9.40
N SER A 69 6.15 20.18 8.35
CA SER A 69 4.91 19.97 7.60
C SER A 69 5.04 20.57 6.20
N GLY A 70 4.25 20.07 5.27
CA GLY A 70 4.22 20.59 3.91
C GLY A 70 3.26 19.81 3.03
N GLU A 71 3.23 20.25 1.79
CA GLU A 71 2.48 19.61 0.71
C GLU A 71 3.46 18.99 -0.28
N MET A 72 3.11 17.84 -0.84
CA MET A 72 3.94 17.14 -1.83
C MET A 72 3.05 16.52 -2.89
N GLU A 73 3.37 16.76 -4.15
CA GLU A 73 2.70 16.11 -5.28
C GLU A 73 3.44 14.82 -5.65
N VAL A 74 2.72 13.72 -5.73
CA VAL A 74 3.23 12.41 -6.15
C VAL A 74 2.30 11.82 -7.21
N GLY A 75 2.68 11.90 -8.47
CA GLY A 75 1.84 11.53 -9.60
C GLY A 75 0.58 12.39 -9.66
N ASP A 76 -0.59 11.75 -9.62
CA ASP A 76 -1.90 12.43 -9.61
C ASP A 76 -2.44 12.71 -8.21
N TYR A 77 -1.61 12.54 -7.18
CA TYR A 77 -1.98 12.69 -5.78
C TYR A 77 -1.27 13.87 -5.14
N GLU A 78 -1.97 14.57 -4.29
CA GLU A 78 -1.48 15.61 -3.40
C GLU A 78 -1.40 15.02 -1.99
N LEU A 79 -0.27 15.17 -1.32
CA LEU A 79 -0.05 14.67 0.03
C LEU A 79 0.21 15.84 0.97
N ASP A 80 -0.69 16.03 1.91
CA ASP A 80 -0.49 16.94 3.04
C ASP A 80 0.15 16.15 4.18
N TRP A 81 1.36 16.50 4.57
CA TRP A 81 2.11 15.76 5.57
C TRP A 81 2.52 16.60 6.76
N SER A 82 2.60 15.97 7.91
CA SER A 82 3.17 16.55 9.13
C SER A 82 4.07 15.54 9.82
N ALA A 83 5.22 16.02 10.31
CA ALA A 83 6.21 15.24 11.00
C ALA A 83 6.34 15.72 12.45
N LYS A 84 6.23 14.81 13.41
CA LYS A 84 6.44 15.11 14.83
C LYS A 84 7.69 14.38 15.32
N PRO A 85 8.63 15.07 15.99
CA PRO A 85 9.79 14.41 16.56
C PRO A 85 9.34 13.45 17.65
N PHE A 86 9.73 12.18 17.52
CA PHE A 86 9.43 11.13 18.50
C PHE A 86 10.60 10.90 19.44
N GLU A 87 11.81 10.75 18.90
CA GLU A 87 13.02 10.51 19.68
C GLU A 87 14.25 11.05 18.94
N THR A 88 15.19 11.65 19.68
CA THR A 88 16.47 12.07 19.13
C THR A 88 17.60 11.39 19.89
N ARG A 89 18.50 10.72 19.19
CA ARG A 89 19.70 10.10 19.76
C ARG A 89 20.95 10.56 19.04
N GLU A 90 21.96 10.90 19.79
CA GLU A 90 23.31 11.09 19.25
C GLU A 90 24.00 9.73 19.14
N GLY A 91 24.52 9.43 17.97
CA GLY A 91 25.30 8.21 17.74
C GLY A 91 26.54 8.24 18.63
N ARG A 92 26.91 7.09 19.22
CA ARG A 92 28.17 6.90 19.92
C ARG A 92 29.02 5.90 19.16
N THR A 93 30.32 6.15 19.10
CA THR A 93 31.27 5.17 18.56
C THR A 93 31.43 4.01 19.55
N LYS A 94 31.92 2.85 19.07
CA LYS A 94 32.22 1.67 19.92
C LYS A 94 33.16 1.99 21.11
N ILE A 95 33.93 3.06 21.03
CA ILE A 95 34.91 3.50 22.04
C ILE A 95 34.32 4.58 22.98
N GLY A 96 33.00 4.89 22.84
CA GLY A 96 32.31 5.84 23.73
C GLY A 96 32.42 7.31 23.34
N TYR A 97 33.10 7.64 22.23
CA TYR A 97 33.13 9.01 21.72
C TYR A 97 31.79 9.38 21.07
N GLU A 98 31.46 10.67 21.14
CA GLU A 98 30.28 11.20 20.49
C GLU A 98 30.36 11.00 18.97
N GLY A 99 29.28 10.50 18.37
CA GLY A 99 29.21 10.18 16.94
C GLY A 99 29.19 11.42 16.07
N LEU A 100 29.50 11.23 14.79
CA LEU A 100 29.47 12.27 13.77
C LEU A 100 28.04 12.65 13.34
N TYR A 101 27.06 11.78 13.63
CA TYR A 101 25.68 11.91 13.19
C TYR A 101 24.72 11.97 14.38
N ARG A 102 23.73 12.82 14.24
CA ARG A 102 22.53 12.82 15.09
C ARG A 102 21.42 12.14 14.32
N HIS A 103 20.81 11.15 14.93
CA HIS A 103 19.66 10.43 14.40
C HIS A 103 18.40 10.88 15.13
N SER A 104 17.43 11.35 14.40
CA SER A 104 16.14 11.75 14.94
C SER A 104 15.05 10.90 14.30
N LEU A 105 14.20 10.30 15.12
CA LEU A 105 13.04 9.55 14.70
C LEU A 105 11.84 10.49 14.67
N PHE A 106 11.13 10.49 13.55
CA PHE A 106 9.92 11.28 13.35
C PHE A 106 8.73 10.35 13.09
N ASP A 107 7.61 10.65 13.72
CA ASP A 107 6.32 10.10 13.32
C ASP A 107 5.74 11.02 12.24
N ILE A 108 5.51 10.50 11.06
CA ILE A 108 4.96 11.23 9.91
C ILE A 108 3.53 10.77 9.69
N GLU A 109 2.62 11.73 9.63
CA GLU A 109 1.24 11.54 9.21
C GLU A 109 1.07 12.20 7.85
N ALA A 110 0.52 11.49 6.88
CA ALA A 110 0.25 12.02 5.56
C ALA A 110 -1.19 11.73 5.15
N VAL A 111 -1.87 12.75 4.67
CA VAL A 111 -3.21 12.70 4.09
C VAL A 111 -3.07 12.75 2.58
N VAL A 112 -3.67 11.81 1.90
CA VAL A 112 -3.63 11.67 0.44
C VAL A 112 -4.91 12.24 -0.15
N LEU A 113 -4.76 13.19 -1.04
CA LEU A 113 -5.82 13.82 -1.79
C LEU A 113 -5.66 13.50 -3.27
N GLN A 114 -6.76 13.37 -3.99
CA GLN A 114 -6.77 13.30 -5.44
C GLN A 114 -7.82 14.28 -5.96
N ARG A 115 -7.40 15.26 -6.74
CA ARG A 115 -8.25 16.35 -7.23
C ARG A 115 -9.00 17.06 -6.10
N GLY A 116 -8.34 17.30 -4.97
CA GLY A 116 -8.90 17.91 -3.78
C GLY A 116 -9.87 17.04 -2.97
N GLN A 117 -10.03 15.75 -3.32
CA GLN A 117 -10.86 14.81 -2.56
C GLN A 117 -10.00 13.87 -1.74
N PHE A 118 -10.40 13.65 -0.49
CA PHE A 118 -9.75 12.68 0.40
C PHE A 118 -9.80 11.27 -0.19
N VAL A 119 -8.66 10.62 -0.25
CA VAL A 119 -8.50 9.23 -0.73
C VAL A 119 -8.14 8.29 0.41
N SER A 120 -7.10 8.64 1.15
CA SER A 120 -6.60 7.83 2.27
C SER A 120 -5.69 8.66 3.18
N GLU A 121 -5.34 8.08 4.30
CA GLU A 121 -4.29 8.58 5.18
C GLU A 121 -3.35 7.44 5.57
N PHE A 122 -2.11 7.76 5.84
CA PHE A 122 -1.16 6.79 6.38
C PHE A 122 -0.22 7.43 7.39
N ARG A 123 0.32 6.58 8.25
CA ARG A 123 1.28 6.93 9.27
C ARG A 123 2.54 6.10 9.10
N THR A 124 3.69 6.73 9.18
CA THR A 124 4.97 6.04 9.06
C THR A 124 6.00 6.66 9.98
N ARG A 125 7.07 5.91 10.26
CA ARG A 125 8.22 6.41 11.01
C ARG A 125 9.40 6.59 10.08
N PHE A 126 10.03 7.73 10.20
CA PHE A 126 11.18 8.09 9.39
C PHE A 126 12.35 8.47 10.26
N VAL A 127 13.54 7.95 9.91
CA VAL A 127 14.79 8.29 10.58
C VAL A 127 15.53 9.33 9.75
N SER A 128 15.66 10.54 10.26
CA SER A 128 16.52 11.56 9.69
C SER A 128 17.89 11.52 10.36
N SER A 129 18.95 11.56 9.56
CA SER A 129 20.32 11.54 10.02
C SER A 129 21.04 12.80 9.57
N LYS A 130 21.39 13.65 10.50
CA LYS A 130 22.15 14.88 10.22
C LYS A 130 23.56 14.77 10.75
N ARG A 131 24.55 15.12 9.90
CA ARG A 131 25.94 15.21 10.32
C ARG A 131 26.12 16.44 11.21
N VAL A 132 26.57 16.22 12.44
CA VAL A 132 26.72 17.29 13.46
C VAL A 132 28.15 17.68 13.71
N ARG A 133 29.14 16.88 13.26
CA ARG A 133 30.57 17.14 13.44
C ARG A 133 31.37 16.73 12.22
N GLU A 134 32.49 17.42 11.99
CA GLU A 134 33.47 16.99 11.00
C GLU A 134 34.42 15.92 11.57
N PRO A 135 34.86 14.95 10.76
CA PRO A 135 35.85 14.00 11.20
C PRO A 135 37.14 14.74 11.50
N ARG A 136 37.66 14.64 12.72
CA ARG A 136 38.96 15.15 13.11
C ARG A 136 39.98 14.14 12.63
N TYR A 137 40.68 14.44 11.57
CA TYR A 137 41.88 13.72 11.17
C TYR A 137 43.04 14.37 11.93
N ASP A 138 43.40 13.82 13.10
CA ASP A 138 44.67 14.13 13.73
C ASP A 138 45.77 13.46 12.88
N LEU A 139 46.49 14.25 12.10
CA LEU A 139 47.71 13.86 11.38
C LEU A 139 48.88 13.70 12.34
#